data_f6d714f3db2b52526094ed9f1389f435
#
_entry.id   f6d714f3db2b52526094ed9f1389f435
#
_cell.length_a   1.000
_cell.length_b   1.000
_cell.length_c   1.000
_cell.angle_alpha   90.00
_cell.angle_beta   90.00
_cell.angle_gamma   90.00
#
_symmetry.space_group_name_H-M   'P 1'
#
loop_
_entity.id
_entity.type
_entity.pdbx_description
1 polymer ?
#
loop_
_entity_poly.entity_id
_entity_poly.type
_entity_poly.pdbx_seq_one_letter_code
_entity_poly.pdbx_strand_id
1 'polypeptide(L)'
;MKFFKTTALCSIFALAAAGPLAAMEKTLSGVEVKSDLSSYGDNNVLKFWPTMDEDLATAIASKLNIDDAAEAPRISVEINKVAIDGDTVLPDSGEFNQLEGTVTTYEGMNNHNAVSKGQSRDALIGSYALRMSAVSEERLMPDGWVTVAPSQEDFYNALIDAYAAAIIERIGE
;
A
#
# COMPACT_ATOMS: atom_id res chain seq x y z
N MET A 1 53.75 35.33 -42.08
CA MET A 1 53.47 34.00 -41.53
C MET A 1 53.00 34.17 -40.11
N LYS A 2 51.68 33.99 -39.87
CA LYS A 2 51.08 34.12 -38.56
C LYS A 2 50.65 32.72 -38.09
N PHE A 3 51.24 32.18 -37.02
CA PHE A 3 50.90 30.91 -36.43
C PHE A 3 49.71 31.07 -35.51
N PHE A 4 48.58 30.46 -35.83
CA PHE A 4 47.46 30.34 -34.93
C PHE A 4 47.71 29.13 -33.96
N LYS A 5 47.76 29.42 -32.66
CA LYS A 5 47.77 28.40 -31.63
C LYS A 5 46.33 28.04 -31.29
N THR A 6 45.94 26.83 -31.61
CA THR A 6 44.64 26.25 -31.23
C THR A 6 44.75 25.70 -29.82
N THR A 7 44.06 26.29 -28.88
CA THR A 7 43.96 25.82 -27.51
C THR A 7 42.74 24.86 -27.44
N ALA A 8 43.01 23.58 -27.26
CA ALA A 8 41.97 22.59 -27.04
C ALA A 8 41.48 22.68 -25.56
N LEU A 9 40.22 23.03 -25.41
CA LEU A 9 39.53 23.05 -24.11
C LEU A 9 38.96 21.63 -23.83
N CYS A 10 39.62 20.87 -22.95
CA CYS A 10 39.09 19.61 -22.45
C CYS A 10 38.02 19.89 -21.40
N SER A 11 36.76 19.70 -21.78
CA SER A 11 35.65 19.69 -20.84
C SER A 11 35.58 18.33 -20.16
N ILE A 12 35.89 18.27 -18.88
CA ILE A 12 35.73 17.08 -18.05
C ILE A 12 34.24 17.05 -17.62
N PHE A 13 33.48 16.16 -18.22
CA PHE A 13 32.14 15.81 -17.73
C PHE A 13 32.32 14.93 -16.48
N ALA A 14 32.08 15.49 -15.31
CA ALA A 14 31.89 14.72 -14.09
C ALA A 14 30.53 14.03 -14.16
N LEU A 15 30.53 12.73 -14.48
CA LEU A 15 29.36 11.88 -14.31
C LEU A 15 29.15 11.67 -12.80
N ALA A 16 28.23 12.41 -12.21
CA ALA A 16 27.74 12.10 -10.87
C ALA A 16 26.99 10.75 -10.98
N ALA A 17 27.61 9.70 -10.51
CA ALA A 17 26.94 8.43 -10.26
C ALA A 17 25.93 8.68 -9.14
N ALA A 18 24.67 8.87 -9.49
CA ALA A 18 23.55 8.73 -8.56
C ALA A 18 23.53 7.24 -8.16
N GLY A 19 24.13 6.92 -7.03
CA GLY A 19 23.97 5.61 -6.41
C GLY A 19 22.48 5.37 -6.17
N PRO A 20 22.01 4.11 -6.20
CA PRO A 20 20.64 3.82 -5.81
C PRO A 20 20.44 4.35 -4.39
N LEU A 21 19.48 5.25 -4.21
CA LEU A 21 18.94 5.53 -2.88
C LEU A 21 18.46 4.17 -2.37
N ALA A 22 19.20 3.60 -1.44
CA ALA A 22 18.74 2.46 -0.68
C ALA A 22 17.44 2.92 -0.02
N ALA A 23 16.31 2.42 -0.49
CA ALA A 23 15.06 2.53 0.22
C ALA A 23 15.36 1.98 1.62
N MET A 24 15.26 2.82 2.64
CA MET A 24 15.35 2.34 4.02
C MET A 24 14.24 1.32 4.17
N GLU A 25 14.61 0.05 4.30
CA GLU A 25 13.65 -1.00 4.63
C GLU A 25 12.98 -0.60 5.94
N LYS A 26 11.73 -0.22 5.85
CA LYS A 26 10.97 0.11 7.04
C LYS A 26 10.64 -1.16 7.77
N THR A 27 11.11 -1.23 9.00
CA THR A 27 10.85 -2.33 9.91
C THR A 27 9.61 -2.00 10.73
N LEU A 28 8.65 -2.92 10.74
CA LEU A 28 7.47 -2.89 11.60
C LEU A 28 7.48 -4.07 12.57
N SER A 29 6.89 -3.91 13.73
CA SER A 29 6.69 -5.01 14.67
C SER A 29 5.44 -5.84 14.36
N GLY A 30 4.56 -5.35 13.51
CA GLY A 30 3.37 -6.09 13.10
C GLY A 30 2.41 -5.30 12.22
N VAL A 31 1.57 -6.05 11.55
CA VAL A 31 0.47 -5.58 10.72
C VAL A 31 -0.81 -6.26 11.20
N GLU A 32 -1.82 -5.49 11.55
CA GLU A 32 -3.15 -5.98 11.88
C GLU A 32 -4.14 -5.42 10.85
N VAL A 33 -4.95 -6.27 10.26
CA VAL A 33 -6.04 -5.87 9.37
C VAL A 33 -7.34 -6.44 9.90
N LYS A 34 -8.38 -5.62 9.87
CA LYS A 34 -9.74 -6.05 10.19
C LYS A 34 -10.74 -5.29 9.33
N SER A 35 -11.86 -5.92 9.03
CA SER A 35 -13.00 -5.29 8.38
C SER A 35 -14.07 -4.92 9.39
N ASP A 36 -14.45 -3.64 9.42
CA ASP A 36 -15.66 -3.16 10.09
C ASP A 36 -16.63 -2.60 9.05
N LEU A 37 -17.45 -3.49 8.53
CA LEU A 37 -18.47 -3.19 7.53
C LEU A 37 -19.85 -2.97 8.14
N SER A 38 -19.94 -2.83 9.46
CA SER A 38 -21.20 -2.72 10.22
C SER A 38 -22.05 -1.51 9.84
N SER A 39 -21.43 -0.46 9.30
CA SER A 39 -22.12 0.72 8.76
C SER A 39 -22.99 0.42 7.53
N TYR A 40 -22.79 -0.74 6.92
CA TYR A 40 -23.50 -1.21 5.73
C TYR A 40 -24.19 -2.54 6.04
N GLY A 41 -25.38 -2.48 6.61
CA GLY A 41 -26.09 -3.65 7.17
C GLY A 41 -26.38 -4.78 6.19
N ASP A 42 -26.46 -4.46 4.89
CA ASP A 42 -26.76 -5.41 3.82
C ASP A 42 -25.53 -5.89 3.05
N ASN A 43 -24.31 -5.53 3.48
CA ASN A 43 -23.10 -5.96 2.80
C ASN A 43 -22.96 -7.49 2.83
N ASN A 44 -22.41 -8.04 1.75
CA ASN A 44 -22.20 -9.47 1.57
C ASN A 44 -20.73 -9.84 1.25
N VAL A 45 -19.83 -8.90 1.46
CA VAL A 45 -18.40 -8.99 1.08
C VAL A 45 -17.75 -10.23 1.65
N LEU A 46 -17.85 -10.46 2.96
CA LEU A 46 -17.20 -11.58 3.63
C LEU A 46 -17.82 -12.94 3.26
N LYS A 47 -18.94 -12.98 2.56
CA LYS A 47 -19.47 -14.21 1.98
C LYS A 47 -18.64 -14.67 0.78
N PHE A 48 -18.14 -13.71 -0.02
CA PHE A 48 -17.32 -14.00 -1.21
C PHE A 48 -15.82 -14.03 -0.87
N TRP A 49 -15.38 -13.14 0.01
CA TRP A 49 -13.98 -12.93 0.36
C TRP A 49 -13.76 -13.04 1.88
N PRO A 50 -13.94 -14.25 2.45
CA PRO A 50 -13.85 -14.46 3.91
C PRO A 50 -12.43 -14.27 4.46
N THR A 51 -11.41 -14.35 3.63
CA THR A 51 -9.98 -14.21 3.99
C THR A 51 -9.40 -12.84 3.65
N MET A 52 -10.23 -11.85 3.26
CA MET A 52 -9.77 -10.54 2.80
C MET A 52 -8.84 -9.85 3.80
N ASP A 53 -9.12 -9.94 5.08
CA ASP A 53 -8.28 -9.35 6.14
C ASP A 53 -6.90 -10.01 6.19
N GLU A 54 -6.84 -11.33 6.11
CA GLU A 54 -5.60 -12.10 6.11
C GLU A 54 -4.80 -11.89 4.82
N ASP A 55 -5.48 -11.82 3.67
CA ASP A 55 -4.86 -11.60 2.37
C ASP A 55 -4.21 -10.22 2.33
N LEU A 56 -4.91 -9.17 2.80
CA LEU A 56 -4.36 -7.83 2.86
C LEU A 56 -3.22 -7.72 3.87
N ALA A 57 -3.35 -8.33 5.04
CA ALA A 57 -2.26 -8.37 6.04
C ALA A 57 -1.00 -9.02 5.46
N THR A 58 -1.17 -10.14 4.73
CA THR A 58 -0.08 -10.85 4.06
C THR A 58 0.53 -10.02 2.94
N ALA A 59 -0.28 -9.35 2.12
CA ALA A 59 0.19 -8.49 1.04
C ALA A 59 1.01 -7.30 1.57
N ILE A 60 0.62 -6.70 2.69
CA ILE A 60 1.38 -5.63 3.36
C ILE A 60 2.67 -6.20 3.94
N ALA A 61 2.60 -7.28 4.71
CA ALA A 61 3.76 -7.89 5.37
C ALA A 61 4.83 -8.36 4.37
N SER A 62 4.42 -8.85 3.20
CA SER A 62 5.34 -9.31 2.15
C SER A 62 6.20 -8.20 1.54
N LYS A 63 5.80 -6.94 1.71
CA LYS A 63 6.45 -5.75 1.15
C LYS A 63 7.30 -4.99 2.19
N LEU A 64 7.32 -5.47 3.43
CA LEU A 64 7.99 -4.84 4.57
C LEU A 64 8.93 -5.82 5.26
N ASN A 65 9.88 -5.29 6.00
CA ASN A 65 10.63 -6.07 6.96
C ASN A 65 9.85 -6.12 8.28
N ILE A 66 9.31 -7.29 8.62
CA ILE A 66 8.63 -7.50 9.91
C ILE A 66 9.69 -8.04 10.89
N ASP A 67 9.88 -7.34 11.98
CA ASP A 67 10.79 -7.70 13.08
C ASP A 67 10.00 -7.66 14.39
N ASP A 68 10.07 -8.71 15.17
CA ASP A 68 9.45 -8.79 16.50
C ASP A 68 10.03 -7.81 17.53
N ALA A 69 10.88 -6.89 17.10
CA ALA A 69 11.44 -5.84 17.94
C ALA A 69 10.32 -4.96 18.52
N ALA A 70 10.20 -4.98 19.83
CA ALA A 70 9.14 -4.24 20.53
C ALA A 70 9.19 -2.73 20.29
N GLU A 71 10.35 -2.21 19.89
CA GLU A 71 10.60 -0.80 19.59
C GLU A 71 10.13 -0.39 18.20
N ALA A 72 9.92 -1.36 17.28
CA ALA A 72 9.45 -1.06 15.94
C ALA A 72 7.96 -0.66 15.97
N PRO A 73 7.54 0.31 15.14
CA PRO A 73 6.15 0.69 15.05
C PRO A 73 5.29 -0.45 14.49
N ARG A 74 3.99 -0.40 14.74
CA ARG A 74 3.00 -1.31 14.15
C ARG A 74 1.94 -0.55 13.40
N ILE A 75 1.30 -1.19 12.44
CA ILE A 75 0.15 -0.66 11.72
C ILE A 75 -1.11 -1.48 11.98
N SER A 76 -2.22 -0.77 12.06
CA SER A 76 -3.57 -1.33 12.05
C SER A 76 -4.33 -0.75 10.86
N VAL A 77 -4.92 -1.61 10.07
CA VAL A 77 -5.77 -1.24 8.93
C VAL A 77 -7.18 -1.68 9.22
N GLU A 78 -8.10 -0.74 9.17
CA GLU A 78 -9.54 -1.02 9.32
C GLU A 78 -10.23 -0.76 7.99
N ILE A 79 -10.73 -1.82 7.34
CA ILE A 79 -11.51 -1.72 6.12
C ILE A 79 -12.92 -1.32 6.49
N ASN A 80 -13.35 -0.15 6.02
CA ASN A 80 -14.64 0.43 6.38
C ASN A 80 -15.68 0.27 5.28
N LYS A 81 -15.23 0.07 4.00
CA LYS A 81 -16.13 -0.08 2.86
C LYS A 81 -15.48 -0.88 1.75
N VAL A 82 -16.27 -1.80 1.21
CA VAL A 82 -15.99 -2.50 -0.06
C VAL A 82 -17.24 -2.33 -0.93
N ALA A 83 -17.04 -1.92 -2.18
CA ALA A 83 -18.18 -1.61 -3.05
C ALA A 83 -17.85 -1.86 -4.53
N ILE A 84 -18.89 -2.04 -5.32
CA ILE A 84 -18.85 -1.98 -6.78
C ILE A 84 -19.67 -0.77 -7.23
N ASP A 85 -19.02 0.19 -7.91
CA ASP A 85 -19.65 1.42 -8.39
C ASP A 85 -20.47 2.17 -7.31
N GLY A 86 -20.02 2.05 -6.05
CA GLY A 86 -20.64 2.66 -4.88
C GLY A 86 -21.62 1.76 -4.12
N ASP A 87 -22.08 0.67 -4.71
CA ASP A 87 -22.98 -0.29 -4.05
C ASP A 87 -22.16 -1.25 -3.18
N THR A 88 -22.58 -1.43 -1.92
CA THR A 88 -21.94 -2.31 -0.94
C THR A 88 -22.50 -3.73 -0.91
N VAL A 89 -23.56 -3.98 -1.68
CA VAL A 89 -24.04 -5.32 -1.97
C VAL A 89 -23.38 -5.79 -3.26
N LEU A 90 -22.44 -6.71 -3.14
CA LEU A 90 -21.72 -7.23 -4.28
C LEU A 90 -22.64 -8.16 -5.11
N PRO A 91 -22.44 -8.20 -6.44
CA PRO A 91 -23.14 -9.14 -7.31
C PRO A 91 -22.78 -10.59 -6.97
N ASP A 92 -23.51 -11.55 -7.54
CA ASP A 92 -23.25 -12.99 -7.33
C ASP A 92 -21.85 -13.44 -7.76
N SER A 93 -21.17 -12.66 -8.60
CA SER A 93 -19.77 -12.85 -8.94
C SER A 93 -18.83 -12.46 -7.79
N GLY A 94 -19.27 -11.68 -6.80
CA GLY A 94 -18.42 -11.16 -5.72
C GLY A 94 -17.44 -10.08 -6.16
N GLU A 95 -17.59 -9.54 -7.38
CA GLU A 95 -16.73 -8.48 -7.90
C GLU A 95 -16.92 -7.18 -7.10
N PHE A 96 -15.82 -6.47 -6.90
CA PHE A 96 -15.83 -5.11 -6.36
C PHE A 96 -14.70 -4.30 -6.99
N ASN A 97 -14.85 -2.98 -7.03
CA ASN A 97 -13.85 -2.08 -7.60
C ASN A 97 -13.48 -0.93 -6.67
N GLN A 98 -14.00 -0.92 -5.45
CA GLN A 98 -13.71 0.11 -4.46
C GLN A 98 -13.36 -0.52 -3.12
N LEU A 99 -12.28 -0.03 -2.50
CA LEU A 99 -11.81 -0.42 -1.19
C LEU A 99 -11.45 0.83 -0.40
N GLU A 100 -12.13 1.04 0.73
CA GLU A 100 -11.88 2.18 1.62
C GLU A 100 -11.57 1.69 3.02
N GLY A 101 -10.59 2.31 3.66
CA GLY A 101 -10.23 1.99 5.03
C GLY A 101 -9.47 3.12 5.71
N THR A 102 -9.16 2.87 6.97
CA THR A 102 -8.35 3.75 7.81
C THR A 102 -7.07 3.02 8.19
N VAL A 103 -5.94 3.64 7.92
CA VAL A 103 -4.62 3.14 8.31
C VAL A 103 -4.15 3.92 9.52
N THR A 104 -3.79 3.22 10.58
CA THR A 104 -3.33 3.79 11.83
C THR A 104 -1.96 3.24 12.18
N THR A 105 -1.02 4.13 12.47
CA THR A 105 0.34 3.78 12.88
C THR A 105 0.50 4.07 14.37
N TYR A 106 1.02 3.10 15.09
CA TYR A 106 1.31 3.19 16.53
C TYR A 106 2.80 3.10 16.77
N GLU A 107 3.28 3.79 17.80
CA GLU A 107 4.67 3.69 18.24
C GLU A 107 5.00 2.28 18.74
N GLY A 108 6.25 1.87 18.54
CA GLY A 108 6.83 0.73 19.22
C GLY A 108 7.07 1.02 20.71
N MET A 109 7.26 -0.03 21.51
CA MET A 109 7.58 0.09 22.91
C MET A 109 9.01 0.58 23.13
N ASN A 110 9.18 1.86 23.48
CA ASN A 110 10.45 2.35 23.99
C ASN A 110 10.56 1.98 25.48
N ASN A 111 11.46 1.05 25.82
CA ASN A 111 11.69 0.59 27.19
C ASN A 111 12.01 1.72 28.18
N HIS A 112 12.52 2.85 27.70
CA HIS A 112 12.84 4.01 28.54
C HIS A 112 11.63 4.88 28.91
N ASN A 113 10.56 4.84 28.11
CA ASN A 113 9.37 5.69 28.32
C ASN A 113 8.19 4.95 28.97
N ALA A 114 8.12 3.63 28.80
CA ALA A 114 6.99 2.82 29.28
C ALA A 114 6.94 2.73 30.81
N VAL A 115 8.08 2.76 31.48
CA VAL A 115 8.16 2.60 32.95
C VAL A 115 7.94 3.93 33.68
N SER A 116 8.25 5.07 33.07
CA SER A 116 8.24 6.37 33.76
C SER A 116 6.95 7.18 33.61
N LYS A 117 6.06 6.84 32.67
CA LYS A 117 4.88 7.66 32.37
C LYS A 117 3.53 6.94 32.36
N GLY A 118 3.48 5.63 32.61
CA GLY A 118 2.21 4.87 32.50
C GLY A 118 1.58 4.98 31.10
N GLN A 119 2.38 5.25 30.07
CA GLN A 119 1.91 5.38 28.71
C GLN A 119 1.55 4.00 28.15
N SER A 120 0.37 3.92 27.60
CA SER A 120 -0.17 2.78 26.90
C SER A 120 0.76 2.39 25.74
N ARG A 121 0.84 1.07 25.45
CA ARG A 121 1.54 0.49 24.29
C ARG A 121 1.02 0.97 22.94
N ASP A 122 0.03 1.87 22.93
CA ASP A 122 -0.77 2.26 21.79
C ASP A 122 -0.66 3.77 21.51
N ALA A 123 0.53 4.37 21.72
CA ALA A 123 0.72 5.76 21.37
C ALA A 123 0.56 5.93 19.85
N LEU A 124 -0.42 6.74 19.47
CA LEU A 124 -0.75 7.02 18.07
C LEU A 124 0.33 7.90 17.45
N ILE A 125 0.98 7.43 16.36
CA ILE A 125 1.86 8.26 15.53
C ILE A 125 1.01 9.06 14.55
N GLY A 126 0.07 8.38 13.86
CA GLY A 126 -0.77 9.00 12.85
C GLY A 126 -1.87 8.07 12.37
N SER A 127 -2.87 8.67 11.74
CA SER A 127 -3.97 7.94 11.10
C SER A 127 -4.41 8.68 9.85
N TYR A 128 -4.75 7.94 8.81
CA TYR A 128 -5.27 8.51 7.57
C TYR A 128 -6.27 7.58 6.90
N ALA A 129 -7.22 8.17 6.17
CA ALA A 129 -8.11 7.40 5.31
C ALA A 129 -7.42 7.08 3.97
N LEU A 130 -7.51 5.83 3.54
CA LEU A 130 -7.08 5.37 2.23
C LEU A 130 -8.30 4.89 1.44
N ARG A 131 -8.47 5.45 0.25
CA ARG A 131 -9.54 5.09 -0.68
C ARG A 131 -8.93 4.73 -2.01
N MET A 132 -9.33 3.60 -2.52
CA MET A 132 -8.89 3.10 -3.82
C MET A 132 -10.11 2.73 -4.67
N SER A 133 -10.04 3.09 -5.94
CA SER A 133 -11.02 2.68 -6.93
C SER A 133 -10.29 2.23 -8.19
N ALA A 134 -10.59 1.02 -8.64
CA ALA A 134 -10.16 0.54 -9.94
C ALA A 134 -11.20 0.94 -10.99
N VAL A 135 -10.74 1.58 -12.04
CA VAL A 135 -11.57 1.95 -13.20
C VAL A 135 -11.06 1.20 -14.42
N SER A 136 -11.96 0.60 -15.17
CA SER A 136 -11.64 0.05 -16.49
C SER A 136 -11.66 1.19 -17.50
N GLU A 137 -10.50 1.59 -18.01
CA GLU A 137 -10.48 2.40 -19.23
C GLU A 137 -10.70 1.47 -20.43
N GLU A 138 -11.74 1.73 -21.21
CA GLU A 138 -11.88 1.16 -22.55
C GLU A 138 -10.75 1.74 -23.43
N ARG A 139 -9.62 1.06 -23.47
CA ARG A 139 -8.60 1.34 -24.46
C ARG A 139 -9.10 0.84 -25.80
N LEU A 140 -9.13 1.73 -26.80
CA LEU A 140 -9.27 1.34 -28.20
C LEU A 140 -8.12 0.37 -28.52
N MET A 141 -8.45 -0.90 -28.64
CA MET A 141 -7.49 -1.95 -29.00
C MET A 141 -7.23 -1.89 -30.51
N PRO A 142 -5.98 -2.09 -30.95
CA PRO A 142 -5.69 -2.23 -32.37
C PRO A 142 -6.46 -3.40 -32.99
N ASP A 143 -6.81 -3.29 -34.28
CA ASP A 143 -7.49 -4.35 -35.00
C ASP A 143 -6.72 -5.69 -34.90
N GLY A 144 -7.43 -6.75 -34.60
CA GLY A 144 -6.87 -8.12 -34.49
C GLY A 144 -6.41 -8.52 -33.08
N TRP A 145 -6.54 -7.65 -32.09
CA TRP A 145 -6.28 -8.00 -30.68
C TRP A 145 -7.55 -8.56 -30.02
N VAL A 146 -7.37 -9.59 -29.20
CA VAL A 146 -8.44 -10.16 -28.38
C VAL A 146 -8.22 -9.71 -26.94
N THR A 147 -9.20 -9.03 -26.38
CA THR A 147 -9.19 -8.70 -24.94
C THR A 147 -9.68 -9.91 -24.17
N VAL A 148 -8.83 -10.39 -23.24
CA VAL A 148 -9.23 -11.39 -22.25
C VAL A 148 -9.50 -10.63 -20.96
N ALA A 149 -10.73 -10.70 -20.48
CA ALA A 149 -11.07 -10.13 -19.16
C ALA A 149 -10.27 -10.89 -18.08
N PRO A 150 -9.67 -10.18 -17.11
CA PRO A 150 -9.04 -10.84 -15.97
C PRO A 150 -10.09 -11.69 -15.23
N SER A 151 -9.65 -12.77 -14.61
CA SER A 151 -10.52 -13.52 -13.73
C SER A 151 -10.89 -12.68 -12.50
N GLN A 152 -11.99 -13.01 -11.85
CA GLN A 152 -12.41 -12.37 -10.61
C GLN A 152 -11.30 -12.40 -9.55
N GLU A 153 -10.61 -13.54 -9.42
CA GLU A 153 -9.50 -13.74 -8.49
C GLU A 153 -8.28 -12.87 -8.86
N ASP A 154 -7.93 -12.76 -10.14
CA ASP A 154 -6.84 -11.89 -10.60
C ASP A 154 -7.12 -10.42 -10.29
N PHE A 155 -8.37 -9.98 -10.47
CA PHE A 155 -8.78 -8.62 -10.15
C PHE A 155 -8.75 -8.34 -8.65
N TYR A 156 -9.25 -9.27 -7.84
CA TYR A 156 -9.17 -9.21 -6.39
C TYR A 156 -7.74 -9.07 -5.91
N ASN A 157 -6.87 -9.98 -6.34
CA ASN A 157 -5.46 -9.98 -5.94
C ASN A 157 -4.76 -8.68 -6.36
N ALA A 158 -5.02 -8.19 -7.58
CA ALA A 158 -4.44 -6.93 -8.06
C ALA A 158 -4.89 -5.73 -7.21
N LEU A 159 -6.15 -5.68 -6.78
CA LEU A 159 -6.66 -4.60 -5.94
C LEU A 159 -6.09 -4.65 -4.52
N ILE A 160 -6.02 -5.84 -3.91
CA ILE A 160 -5.39 -6.05 -2.60
C ILE A 160 -3.91 -5.66 -2.65
N ASP A 161 -3.17 -6.09 -3.67
CA ASP A 161 -1.76 -5.73 -3.86
C ASP A 161 -1.54 -4.23 -4.08
N ALA A 162 -2.40 -3.59 -4.85
CA ALA A 162 -2.35 -2.14 -5.06
C ALA A 162 -2.65 -1.37 -3.78
N TYR A 163 -3.62 -1.82 -2.99
CA TYR A 163 -3.97 -1.21 -1.70
C TYR A 163 -2.81 -1.34 -0.71
N ALA A 164 -2.21 -2.53 -0.61
CA ALA A 164 -1.03 -2.76 0.20
C ALA A 164 0.14 -1.86 -0.24
N ALA A 165 0.40 -1.73 -1.54
CA ALA A 165 1.46 -0.86 -2.06
C ALA A 165 1.24 0.62 -1.70
N ALA A 166 -0.01 1.11 -1.78
CA ALA A 166 -0.35 2.47 -1.41
C ALA A 166 -0.16 2.75 0.10
N ILE A 167 -0.39 1.75 0.97
CA ILE A 167 -0.07 1.84 2.39
C ILE A 167 1.44 1.99 2.59
N ILE A 168 2.24 1.14 1.93
CA ILE A 168 3.70 1.14 2.05
C ILE A 168 4.31 2.47 1.62
N GLU A 169 3.85 3.02 0.49
CA GLU A 169 4.30 4.30 -0.01
C GLU A 169 4.13 5.41 1.03
N ARG A 170 2.95 5.49 1.65
CA ARG A 170 2.64 6.52 2.66
C ARG A 170 3.33 6.35 4.00
N ILE A 171 3.62 5.13 4.42
CA ILE A 171 4.45 4.91 5.61
C ILE A 171 5.86 5.45 5.35
N GLY A 172 6.25 5.59 4.06
CA GLY A 172 7.51 6.09 3.51
C GLY A 172 7.74 7.58 3.67
N GLU A 173 6.70 8.36 3.78
CA GLU A 173 6.73 9.82 3.84
C GLU A 173 6.83 10.35 5.29
#